data_3ffe12ec2ea27460d2ede93322be7bed
#
_entry.id   3ffe12ec2ea27460d2ede93322be7bed
#
_cell.length_a   1.000
_cell.length_b   1.000
_cell.length_c   1.000
_cell.angle_alpha   90.00
_cell.angle_beta   90.00
_cell.angle_gamma   90.00
#
_symmetry.space_group_name_H-M   'P 1'
#
loop_
_entity.id
_entity.type
_entity.pdbx_description
1 polymer ?
#
loop_
_entity_poly.entity_id
_entity_poly.type
_entity_poly.pdbx_seq_one_letter_code
_entity_poly.pdbx_strand_id
1 'polypeptide(L)'
;MTENSHPTLTNDLPDGQIDFPVPAPLMGHGPARVIAMCNQKGGVGKTTTTINLGAALAEYGRRVLIVDFDPQGAASVGLGINTLDMDQTIYTLLMNPRADVHATICQTATENLDILPANIDLSAAEVQLVNEVARESALARVLRHVEAEYDVILIDCQPSLGLLAVNALTAAHGVIVPVEAEFFALRG
;
A
#
# COMPACT_ATOMS: atom_id res chain seq x y z
N MET A 1 -12.85 20.64 -30.75
CA MET A 1 -13.63 19.43 -30.44
C MET A 1 -12.69 18.26 -30.66
N THR A 2 -12.05 17.77 -29.63
CA THR A 2 -11.15 16.60 -29.65
C THR A 2 -11.97 15.42 -29.13
N GLU A 3 -12.29 14.49 -30.02
CA GLU A 3 -12.94 13.22 -29.67
C GLU A 3 -12.01 12.40 -28.77
N ASN A 4 -12.45 12.18 -27.54
CA ASN A 4 -11.88 11.18 -26.65
C ASN A 4 -12.33 9.79 -27.16
N SER A 5 -11.53 9.16 -27.98
CA SER A 5 -11.72 7.75 -28.34
C SER A 5 -11.30 6.88 -27.16
N HIS A 6 -12.26 6.41 -26.38
CA HIS A 6 -12.04 5.28 -25.48
C HIS A 6 -11.74 4.04 -26.33
N PRO A 7 -10.71 3.23 -26.00
CA PRO A 7 -10.49 1.97 -26.69
C PRO A 7 -11.71 1.06 -26.47
N THR A 8 -12.37 0.71 -27.54
CA THR A 8 -13.41 -0.32 -27.56
C THR A 8 -12.72 -1.67 -27.38
N LEU A 9 -13.05 -2.38 -26.32
CA LEU A 9 -12.65 -3.78 -26.12
C LEU A 9 -13.38 -4.61 -27.19
N THR A 10 -12.70 -4.99 -28.26
CA THR A 10 -13.24 -5.92 -29.26
C THR A 10 -12.96 -7.34 -28.81
N ASN A 11 -14.04 -8.12 -28.64
CA ASN A 11 -14.03 -9.54 -28.26
C ASN A 11 -13.77 -10.44 -29.48
N ASP A 12 -12.63 -10.31 -30.16
CA ASP A 12 -12.30 -11.11 -31.34
C ASP A 12 -11.26 -12.21 -31.10
N LEU A 13 -11.09 -12.67 -29.84
CA LEU A 13 -10.22 -13.81 -29.54
C LEU A 13 -11.01 -15.13 -29.63
N PRO A 14 -10.46 -16.16 -30.31
CA PRO A 14 -11.07 -17.46 -30.45
C PRO A 14 -11.05 -18.19 -29.15
N ASP A 15 -11.59 -18.17 -28.17
CA ASP A 15 -11.65 -18.90 -26.89
C ASP A 15 -12.12 -18.06 -25.68
N GLY A 16 -12.72 -16.87 -25.89
CA GLY A 16 -13.23 -16.06 -24.77
C GLY A 16 -12.13 -15.51 -23.85
N GLN A 17 -10.87 -15.53 -24.26
CA GLN A 17 -9.78 -14.85 -23.57
C GLN A 17 -9.93 -13.34 -23.73
N ILE A 18 -9.99 -12.64 -22.60
CA ILE A 18 -9.94 -11.17 -22.58
C ILE A 18 -8.45 -10.80 -22.65
N ASP A 19 -8.04 -10.13 -23.73
CA ASP A 19 -6.70 -9.57 -23.81
C ASP A 19 -6.66 -8.26 -23.00
N PHE A 20 -6.01 -8.31 -21.85
CA PHE A 20 -5.80 -7.11 -21.06
C PHE A 20 -4.63 -6.31 -21.65
N PRO A 21 -4.77 -4.99 -21.88
CA PRO A 21 -3.69 -4.19 -22.40
C PRO A 21 -2.48 -4.22 -21.44
N VAL A 22 -1.33 -4.63 -21.96
CA VAL A 22 -0.08 -4.60 -21.21
C VAL A 22 0.36 -3.13 -21.08
N PRO A 23 0.62 -2.64 -19.86
CA PRO A 23 1.10 -1.28 -19.67
C PRO A 23 2.42 -1.03 -20.42
N ALA A 24 2.55 0.12 -21.06
CA ALA A 24 3.79 0.49 -21.69
C ALA A 24 4.94 0.56 -20.66
N PRO A 25 6.19 0.22 -21.06
CA PRO A 25 7.36 0.42 -20.22
C PRO A 25 7.45 1.87 -19.74
N LEU A 26 7.89 2.07 -18.50
CA LEU A 26 8.17 3.42 -17.98
C LEU A 26 9.45 3.97 -18.64
N MET A 27 9.43 5.26 -18.95
CA MET A 27 10.61 5.99 -19.43
C MET A 27 11.54 6.42 -18.28
N GLY A 28 11.10 6.30 -17.04
CA GLY A 28 11.81 6.62 -15.80
C GLY A 28 10.98 6.22 -14.59
N HIS A 29 11.56 6.29 -13.40
CA HIS A 29 10.93 5.94 -12.12
C HIS A 29 10.66 7.18 -11.26
N GLY A 30 9.62 7.09 -10.40
CA GLY A 30 9.20 8.16 -9.48
C GLY A 30 8.62 9.41 -10.16
N PRO A 31 8.04 10.35 -9.39
CA PRO A 31 7.65 10.16 -7.98
C PRO A 31 6.47 9.20 -7.82
N ALA A 32 6.43 8.51 -6.70
CA ALA A 32 5.45 7.44 -6.45
C ALA A 32 4.00 7.92 -6.44
N ARG A 33 3.11 7.13 -7.02
CA ARG A 33 1.68 7.23 -6.75
C ARG A 33 1.36 6.44 -5.48
N VAL A 34 0.97 7.13 -4.41
CA VAL A 34 0.57 6.52 -3.13
C VAL A 34 -0.91 6.16 -3.16
N ILE A 35 -1.23 4.91 -2.85
CA ILE A 35 -2.59 4.35 -2.86
C ILE A 35 -2.84 3.64 -1.54
N ALA A 36 -3.91 4.00 -0.83
CA ALA A 36 -4.32 3.32 0.39
C ALA A 36 -5.37 2.25 0.11
N MET A 37 -5.17 1.06 0.68
CA MET A 37 -6.12 -0.05 0.63
C MET A 37 -6.96 -0.05 1.91
N CYS A 38 -8.14 0.54 1.88
CA CYS A 38 -8.96 0.80 3.07
C CYS A 38 -10.34 0.15 2.99
N ASN A 39 -10.74 -0.50 4.06
CA ASN A 39 -12.13 -0.87 4.35
C ASN A 39 -12.23 -1.17 5.86
N GLN A 40 -13.29 -0.69 6.52
CA GLN A 40 -13.56 -0.96 7.94
C GLN A 40 -13.88 -2.44 8.21
N LYS A 41 -14.45 -3.14 7.23
CA LYS A 41 -14.77 -4.57 7.34
C LYS A 41 -13.48 -5.38 7.28
N GLY A 42 -13.28 -6.26 8.27
CA GLY A 42 -12.24 -7.28 8.25
C GLY A 42 -12.55 -8.39 7.25
N GLY A 43 -11.52 -9.07 6.72
CA GLY A 43 -11.68 -10.25 5.86
C GLY A 43 -12.07 -9.98 4.41
N VAL A 44 -12.21 -8.71 3.98
CA VAL A 44 -12.61 -8.35 2.61
C VAL A 44 -11.46 -8.42 1.58
N GLY A 45 -10.32 -8.96 1.94
CA GLY A 45 -9.19 -9.16 1.04
C GLY A 45 -8.28 -7.94 0.86
N LYS A 46 -8.23 -6.97 1.80
CA LYS A 46 -7.33 -5.81 1.72
C LYS A 46 -5.87 -6.23 1.51
N THR A 47 -5.31 -6.95 2.47
CA THR A 47 -3.92 -7.43 2.42
C THR A 47 -3.64 -8.30 1.21
N THR A 48 -4.54 -9.24 0.89
CA THR A 48 -4.41 -10.08 -0.30
C THR A 48 -4.37 -9.26 -1.59
N THR A 49 -5.25 -8.25 -1.70
CA THR A 49 -5.28 -7.35 -2.86
C THR A 49 -4.02 -6.50 -2.91
N THR A 50 -3.55 -5.98 -1.78
CA THR A 50 -2.32 -5.17 -1.70
C THR A 50 -1.12 -5.96 -2.20
N ILE A 51 -0.91 -7.17 -1.68
CA ILE A 51 0.23 -8.03 -2.06
C ILE A 51 0.16 -8.40 -3.55
N ASN A 52 -0.99 -8.89 -4.02
CA ASN A 52 -1.14 -9.32 -5.41
C ASN A 52 -1.03 -8.16 -6.41
N LEU A 53 -1.60 -7.00 -6.09
CA LEU A 53 -1.47 -5.80 -6.91
C LEU A 53 -0.01 -5.33 -6.95
N GLY A 54 0.67 -5.33 -5.79
CA GLY A 54 2.09 -4.97 -5.70
C GLY A 54 2.96 -5.89 -6.55
N ALA A 55 2.78 -7.20 -6.44
CA ALA A 55 3.51 -8.18 -7.22
C ALA A 55 3.25 -8.05 -8.73
N ALA A 56 1.98 -7.90 -9.13
CA ALA A 56 1.63 -7.71 -10.53
C ALA A 56 2.23 -6.43 -11.13
N LEU A 57 2.24 -5.32 -10.39
CA LEU A 57 2.88 -4.08 -10.82
C LEU A 57 4.40 -4.25 -10.94
N ALA A 58 5.03 -4.96 -10.01
CA ALA A 58 6.45 -5.27 -10.04
C ALA A 58 6.83 -6.12 -11.26
N GLU A 59 6.02 -7.11 -11.64
CA GLU A 59 6.17 -7.90 -12.86
C GLU A 59 6.12 -7.03 -14.13
N TYR A 60 5.35 -5.93 -14.10
CA TYR A 60 5.35 -4.93 -15.19
C TYR A 60 6.50 -3.90 -15.08
N GLY A 61 7.53 -4.19 -14.28
CA GLY A 61 8.73 -3.36 -14.16
C GLY A 61 8.51 -2.07 -13.36
N ARG A 62 7.47 -1.99 -12.52
CA ARG A 62 7.26 -0.87 -11.59
C ARG A 62 8.06 -1.12 -10.31
N ARG A 63 8.72 -0.10 -9.78
CA ARG A 63 9.28 -0.14 -8.44
C ARG A 63 8.17 0.10 -7.44
N VAL A 64 7.86 -0.91 -6.64
CA VAL A 64 6.72 -0.91 -5.72
C VAL A 64 7.19 -1.01 -4.28
N LEU A 65 6.68 -0.15 -3.42
CA LEU A 65 6.80 -0.26 -1.98
C LEU A 65 5.43 -0.59 -1.38
N ILE A 66 5.36 -1.69 -0.63
CA ILE A 66 4.22 -1.94 0.25
C ILE A 66 4.53 -1.36 1.62
N VAL A 67 3.59 -0.63 2.19
CA VAL A 67 3.62 -0.18 3.59
C VAL A 67 2.62 -1.01 4.35
N ASP A 68 3.08 -1.93 5.17
CA ASP A 68 2.22 -2.64 6.10
C ASP A 68 1.78 -1.66 7.19
N PHE A 69 0.51 -1.34 7.23
CA PHE A 69 -0.04 -0.34 8.16
C PHE A 69 -1.17 -0.94 9.01
N ASP A 70 -1.04 -2.24 9.25
CA ASP A 70 -1.85 -3.02 10.19
C ASP A 70 -0.94 -3.60 11.30
N PRO A 71 -1.22 -3.35 12.59
CA PRO A 71 -0.48 -3.94 13.71
C PRO A 71 -0.40 -5.48 13.69
N GLN A 72 -1.29 -6.14 12.94
CA GLN A 72 -1.23 -7.59 12.78
C GLN A 72 -0.06 -8.04 11.87
N GLY A 73 0.54 -7.15 11.09
CA GLY A 73 1.70 -7.44 10.26
C GLY A 73 1.43 -8.46 9.14
N ALA A 74 0.17 -8.56 8.69
CA ALA A 74 -0.25 -9.61 7.76
C ALA A 74 0.41 -9.48 6.38
N ALA A 75 0.64 -8.27 5.88
CA ALA A 75 1.35 -8.05 4.62
C ALA A 75 2.83 -8.43 4.74
N SER A 76 3.46 -8.09 5.87
CA SER A 76 4.84 -8.44 6.16
C SER A 76 5.05 -9.95 6.16
N VAL A 77 4.23 -10.67 6.93
CA VAL A 77 4.28 -12.14 6.99
C VAL A 77 3.96 -12.77 5.63
N GLY A 78 2.98 -12.24 4.92
CA GLY A 78 2.57 -12.71 3.59
C GLY A 78 3.68 -12.59 2.54
N LEU A 79 4.60 -11.63 2.71
CA LEU A 79 5.79 -11.43 1.87
C LEU A 79 7.05 -12.10 2.42
N GLY A 80 6.91 -12.94 3.46
CA GLY A 80 8.00 -13.73 4.02
C GLY A 80 8.90 -12.98 5.02
N ILE A 81 8.49 -11.80 5.49
CA ILE A 81 9.26 -11.03 6.47
C ILE A 81 8.86 -11.45 7.89
N ASN A 82 9.83 -11.94 8.67
CA ASN A 82 9.63 -12.22 10.08
C ASN A 82 9.78 -10.93 10.90
N THR A 83 8.68 -10.42 11.42
CA THR A 83 8.65 -9.14 12.16
C THR A 83 8.71 -9.30 13.69
N LEU A 84 8.76 -10.53 14.21
CA LEU A 84 8.65 -10.80 15.66
C LEU A 84 9.83 -10.23 16.46
N ASP A 85 11.03 -10.26 15.86
CA ASP A 85 12.27 -9.81 16.51
C ASP A 85 12.86 -8.56 15.84
N MET A 86 12.04 -7.81 15.07
CA MET A 86 12.50 -6.59 14.40
C MET A 86 12.45 -5.39 15.32
N ASP A 87 13.61 -4.75 15.54
CA ASP A 87 13.72 -3.50 16.29
C ASP A 87 13.23 -2.27 15.50
N GLN A 88 13.25 -2.35 14.18
CA GLN A 88 12.85 -1.25 13.28
C GLN A 88 11.71 -1.67 12.36
N THR A 89 10.60 -0.95 12.49
CA THR A 89 9.39 -1.12 11.69
C THR A 89 8.80 0.25 11.37
N ILE A 90 7.69 0.29 10.66
CA ILE A 90 6.96 1.53 10.40
C ILE A 90 6.63 2.29 11.71
N TYR A 91 6.39 1.58 12.82
CA TYR A 91 6.18 2.20 14.13
C TYR A 91 7.37 3.06 14.54
N THR A 92 8.59 2.54 14.41
CA THR A 92 9.83 3.28 14.75
C THR A 92 9.95 4.57 13.94
N LEU A 93 9.62 4.53 12.65
CA LEU A 93 9.66 5.69 11.77
C LEU A 93 8.61 6.76 12.13
N LEU A 94 7.42 6.34 12.57
CA LEU A 94 6.38 7.25 13.02
C LEU A 94 6.76 7.97 14.31
N MET A 95 7.43 7.25 15.24
CA MET A 95 7.80 7.78 16.55
C MET A 95 9.12 8.55 16.55
N ASN A 96 10.02 8.25 15.63
CA ASN A 96 11.33 8.90 15.55
C ASN A 96 11.58 9.51 14.16
N PRO A 97 11.35 10.83 14.00
CA PRO A 97 11.58 11.50 12.70
C PRO A 97 13.03 11.46 12.19
N ARG A 98 13.98 10.99 13.01
CA ARG A 98 15.39 10.85 12.63
C ARG A 98 15.77 9.42 12.27
N ALA A 99 14.83 8.47 12.41
CA ALA A 99 15.08 7.08 12.02
C ALA A 99 15.27 7.00 10.50
N ASP A 100 16.16 6.11 10.09
CA ASP A 100 16.46 5.91 8.68
C ASP A 100 15.40 5.00 8.04
N VAL A 101 14.62 5.55 7.12
CA VAL A 101 13.59 4.80 6.41
C VAL A 101 14.20 3.71 5.54
N HIS A 102 15.36 3.96 4.91
CA HIS A 102 16.01 2.97 4.04
C HIS A 102 16.52 1.77 4.82
N ALA A 103 16.98 1.98 6.08
CA ALA A 103 17.39 0.89 6.96
C ALA A 103 16.20 0.03 7.44
N THR A 104 14.97 0.56 7.33
CA THR A 104 13.73 -0.14 7.75
C THR A 104 13.07 -0.88 6.59
N ILE A 105 13.29 -0.47 5.34
CA ILE A 105 12.75 -1.14 4.16
C ILE A 105 13.38 -2.52 4.01
N CYS A 106 12.53 -3.53 3.82
CA CYS A 106 12.93 -4.90 3.55
C CYS A 106 12.69 -5.26 2.07
N GLN A 107 13.69 -5.88 1.44
CA GLN A 107 13.52 -6.49 0.13
C GLN A 107 12.71 -7.78 0.26
N THR A 108 11.82 -8.01 -0.69
CA THR A 108 11.05 -9.27 -0.77
C THR A 108 11.69 -10.26 -1.75
N ALA A 109 11.14 -11.47 -1.84
CA ALA A 109 11.55 -12.44 -2.85
C ALA A 109 11.13 -12.05 -4.29
N THR A 110 10.24 -11.07 -4.43
CA THR A 110 9.77 -10.57 -5.73
C THR A 110 10.63 -9.37 -6.13
N GLU A 111 11.23 -9.45 -7.30
CA GLU A 111 12.03 -8.34 -7.84
C GLU A 111 11.16 -7.08 -7.98
N ASN A 112 11.74 -5.91 -7.72
CA ASN A 112 11.07 -4.60 -7.73
C ASN A 112 9.93 -4.41 -6.71
N LEU A 113 9.80 -5.30 -5.73
CA LEU A 113 8.81 -5.21 -4.67
C LEU A 113 9.49 -5.20 -3.31
N ASP A 114 9.43 -4.07 -2.62
CA ASP A 114 9.92 -3.89 -1.26
C ASP A 114 8.77 -3.68 -0.28
N ILE A 115 9.06 -3.79 1.02
CA ILE A 115 8.09 -3.56 2.08
C ILE A 115 8.67 -2.78 3.25
N LEU A 116 7.89 -1.81 3.77
CA LEU A 116 8.03 -1.26 5.12
C LEU A 116 7.20 -2.13 6.07
N PRO A 117 7.86 -2.92 6.94
CA PRO A 117 7.15 -3.90 7.76
C PRO A 117 6.46 -3.27 8.97
N ALA A 118 5.42 -3.96 9.47
CA ALA A 118 4.76 -3.68 10.74
C ALA A 118 4.82 -4.88 11.68
N ASN A 119 4.66 -4.58 12.95
CA ASN A 119 4.42 -5.53 14.02
C ASN A 119 3.41 -4.96 15.02
N ILE A 120 3.15 -5.68 16.10
CA ILE A 120 2.15 -5.31 17.11
C ILE A 120 2.44 -3.94 17.77
N ASP A 121 3.69 -3.47 17.78
CA ASP A 121 4.06 -2.18 18.36
C ASP A 121 3.37 -1.02 17.66
N LEU A 122 2.99 -1.18 16.38
CA LEU A 122 2.26 -0.16 15.64
C LEU A 122 0.94 0.24 16.31
N SER A 123 0.33 -0.66 17.11
CA SER A 123 -0.87 -0.32 17.88
C SER A 123 -0.64 0.79 18.90
N ALA A 124 0.58 0.92 19.42
CA ALA A 124 0.92 2.00 20.35
C ALA A 124 0.98 3.38 19.68
N ALA A 125 1.19 3.43 18.37
CA ALA A 125 1.23 4.70 17.62
C ALA A 125 -0.10 5.45 17.69
N GLU A 126 -1.24 4.76 17.72
CA GLU A 126 -2.56 5.39 17.83
C GLU A 126 -2.71 6.21 19.12
N VAL A 127 -2.09 5.77 20.20
CA VAL A 127 -2.13 6.47 21.50
C VAL A 127 -1.06 7.55 21.57
N GLN A 128 0.15 7.24 21.14
CA GLN A 128 1.31 8.13 21.28
C GLN A 128 1.22 9.35 20.35
N LEU A 129 0.73 9.17 19.13
CA LEU A 129 0.55 10.26 18.18
C LEU A 129 -0.55 11.26 18.57
N VAL A 130 -1.46 10.91 19.49
CA VAL A 130 -2.62 11.77 19.84
C VAL A 130 -2.19 13.18 20.26
N ASN A 131 -1.04 13.31 20.93
CA ASN A 131 -0.53 14.58 21.43
C ASN A 131 0.46 15.26 20.48
N GLU A 132 0.78 14.63 19.34
CA GLU A 132 1.74 15.17 18.38
C GLU A 132 1.08 16.21 17.45
N VAL A 133 1.84 17.26 17.11
CA VAL A 133 1.41 18.28 16.13
C VAL A 133 1.41 17.66 14.74
N ALA A 134 0.33 17.90 13.98
CA ALA A 134 0.13 17.33 12.64
C ALA A 134 0.25 15.79 12.64
N ARG A 135 -0.32 15.16 13.66
CA ARG A 135 -0.33 13.71 13.89
C ARG A 135 -0.90 12.91 12.73
N GLU A 136 -1.87 13.50 12.02
CA GLU A 136 -2.48 12.92 10.82
C GLU A 136 -1.55 12.83 9.61
N SER A 137 -0.44 13.56 9.63
CA SER A 137 0.55 13.60 8.53
C SER A 137 1.84 12.85 8.85
N ALA A 138 1.87 12.07 9.94
CA ALA A 138 3.09 11.37 10.35
C ALA A 138 3.59 10.41 9.27
N LEU A 139 2.70 9.60 8.69
CA LEU A 139 3.04 8.69 7.58
C LEU A 139 3.47 9.45 6.32
N ALA A 140 2.78 10.51 5.95
CA ALA A 140 3.16 11.33 4.79
C ALA A 140 4.58 11.92 4.94
N ARG A 141 5.00 12.27 6.17
CA ARG A 141 6.38 12.70 6.43
C ARG A 141 7.40 11.59 6.18
N VAL A 142 7.10 10.37 6.60
CA VAL A 142 7.97 9.21 6.36
C VAL A 142 8.09 8.94 4.86
N LEU A 143 6.98 8.86 4.14
CA LEU A 143 6.96 8.49 2.72
C LEU A 143 7.67 9.50 1.81
N ARG A 144 7.69 10.78 2.16
CA ARG A 144 8.41 11.81 1.39
C ARG A 144 9.91 11.52 1.21
N HIS A 145 10.51 10.73 2.08
CA HIS A 145 11.92 10.37 1.98
C HIS A 145 12.19 9.33 0.89
N VAL A 146 11.17 8.61 0.44
CA VAL A 146 11.30 7.49 -0.52
C VAL A 146 10.43 7.64 -1.78
N GLU A 147 9.51 8.61 -1.83
CA GLU A 147 8.60 8.81 -2.97
C GLU A 147 9.32 8.96 -4.33
N ALA A 148 10.54 9.48 -4.34
CA ALA A 148 11.33 9.65 -5.58
C ALA A 148 11.92 8.34 -6.11
N GLU A 149 11.93 7.28 -5.32
CA GLU A 149 12.61 6.01 -5.63
C GLU A 149 11.65 4.94 -6.14
N TYR A 150 10.37 5.09 -5.86
CA TYR A 150 9.31 4.16 -6.24
C TYR A 150 8.36 4.78 -7.27
N ASP A 151 7.65 3.92 -8.00
CA ASP A 151 6.59 4.32 -8.95
C ASP A 151 5.22 4.24 -8.29
N VAL A 152 5.06 3.25 -7.39
CA VAL A 152 3.82 3.02 -6.64
C VAL A 152 4.15 2.69 -5.19
N ILE A 153 3.41 3.31 -4.27
CA ILE A 153 3.41 2.95 -2.85
C ILE A 153 1.99 2.49 -2.49
N LEU A 154 1.87 1.25 -2.01
CA LEU A 154 0.60 0.66 -1.57
C LEU A 154 0.59 0.60 -0.04
N ILE A 155 -0.42 1.21 0.59
CA ILE A 155 -0.58 1.18 2.06
C ILE A 155 -1.65 0.15 2.41
N ASP A 156 -1.28 -0.94 3.08
CA ASP A 156 -2.21 -1.94 3.60
C ASP A 156 -2.77 -1.52 4.95
N CYS A 157 -4.01 -1.06 4.99
CA CYS A 157 -4.61 -0.46 6.18
C CYS A 157 -5.31 -1.49 7.07
N GLN A 158 -5.20 -1.32 8.39
CA GLN A 158 -6.03 -2.06 9.36
C GLN A 158 -7.53 -1.81 9.14
N PRO A 159 -8.41 -2.73 9.56
CA PRO A 159 -9.87 -2.58 9.45
C PRO A 159 -10.43 -1.65 10.54
N SER A 160 -10.04 -0.38 10.54
CA SER A 160 -10.51 0.62 11.51
C SER A 160 -10.55 2.01 10.88
N LEU A 161 -11.20 2.97 11.55
CA LEU A 161 -11.14 4.42 11.23
C LEU A 161 -10.34 5.20 12.28
N GLY A 162 -9.39 4.56 12.95
CA GLY A 162 -8.50 5.20 13.90
C GLY A 162 -7.50 6.16 13.27
N LEU A 163 -6.57 6.67 14.07
CA LEU A 163 -5.57 7.64 13.64
C LEU A 163 -4.62 7.06 12.57
N LEU A 164 -4.37 5.76 12.59
CA LEU A 164 -3.59 5.10 11.53
C LEU A 164 -4.32 5.20 10.18
N ALA A 165 -5.61 4.89 10.11
CA ALA A 165 -6.37 5.03 8.87
C ALA A 165 -6.39 6.48 8.36
N VAL A 166 -6.52 7.48 9.25
CA VAL A 166 -6.42 8.89 8.88
C VAL A 166 -5.05 9.22 8.31
N ASN A 167 -3.97 8.68 8.88
CA ASN A 167 -2.61 8.85 8.35
C ASN A 167 -2.45 8.26 6.95
N ALA A 168 -2.97 7.05 6.73
CA ALA A 168 -2.93 6.40 5.42
C ALA A 168 -3.68 7.24 4.37
N LEU A 169 -4.89 7.70 4.70
CA LEU A 169 -5.70 8.53 3.80
C LEU A 169 -5.07 9.89 3.53
N THR A 170 -4.43 10.50 4.54
CA THR A 170 -3.74 11.79 4.38
C THR A 170 -2.49 11.68 3.50
N ALA A 171 -1.80 10.54 3.55
CA ALA A 171 -0.63 10.28 2.73
C ALA A 171 -0.98 9.87 1.29
N ALA A 172 -2.19 9.36 1.06
CA ALA A 172 -2.56 8.74 -0.20
C ALA A 172 -3.03 9.75 -1.26
N HIS A 173 -2.68 9.49 -2.52
CA HIS A 173 -3.21 10.18 -3.71
C HIS A 173 -4.52 9.55 -4.20
N GLY A 174 -4.83 8.35 -3.76
CA GLY A 174 -6.05 7.61 -4.10
C GLY A 174 -6.31 6.47 -3.14
N VAL A 175 -7.53 5.96 -3.17
CA VAL A 175 -7.98 4.87 -2.29
C VAL A 175 -8.60 3.76 -3.13
N ILE A 176 -8.24 2.51 -2.81
CA ILE A 176 -8.95 1.32 -3.29
C ILE A 176 -9.73 0.75 -2.10
N VAL A 177 -11.00 0.50 -2.29
CA VAL A 177 -11.89 -0.09 -1.29
C VAL A 177 -12.30 -1.48 -1.77
N PRO A 178 -11.63 -2.56 -1.35
CA PRO A 178 -12.06 -3.92 -1.65
C PRO A 178 -13.42 -4.19 -1.02
N VAL A 179 -14.37 -4.68 -1.82
CA VAL A 179 -15.74 -4.98 -1.37
C VAL A 179 -16.08 -6.40 -1.80
N GLU A 180 -16.53 -7.22 -0.84
CA GLU A 180 -17.10 -8.53 -1.16
C GLU A 180 -18.44 -8.37 -1.88
N ALA A 181 -18.70 -9.21 -2.89
CA ALA A 181 -19.97 -9.20 -3.63
C ALA A 181 -21.11 -9.85 -2.81
N GLU A 182 -21.32 -9.40 -1.57
CA GLU A 182 -22.36 -9.84 -0.66
C GLU A 182 -23.38 -8.74 -0.38
N PHE A 183 -24.65 -9.12 -0.17
CA PHE A 183 -25.74 -8.17 0.04
C PHE A 183 -25.51 -7.20 1.20
N PHE A 184 -24.85 -7.66 2.28
CA PHE A 184 -24.58 -6.84 3.47
C PHE A 184 -23.25 -6.05 3.39
N ALA A 185 -22.38 -6.33 2.44
CA ALA A 185 -21.10 -5.65 2.30
C ALA A 185 -21.24 -4.18 1.87
N LEU A 186 -22.37 -3.80 1.29
CA LEU A 186 -22.66 -2.43 0.83
C LEU A 186 -23.32 -1.54 1.90
N ARG A 187 -23.51 -2.05 3.12
CA ARG A 187 -24.16 -1.32 4.23
C ARG A 187 -23.22 -0.91 5.36
N GLY A 188 -21.91 -1.05 5.16
CA GLY A 188 -20.88 -0.63 6.10
C GLY A 188 -20.46 0.82 5.95
#